data_2212a6dea24c3235f9e68eda102cc206
#
_entry.id   2212a6dea24c3235f9e68eda102cc206
#
_cell.length_a   1.000
_cell.length_b   1.000
_cell.length_c   1.000
_cell.angle_alpha   90.00
_cell.angle_beta   90.00
_cell.angle_gamma   90.00
#
_symmetry.space_group_name_H-M   'P 1'
#
loop_
_entity.id
_entity.type
_entity.pdbx_description
1 polymer ?
#
loop_
_entity_poly.entity_id
_entity_poly.type
_entity_poly.pdbx_seq_one_letter_code
_entity_poly.pdbx_strand_id
1 'polypeptide(L)'
;LFELHPTDSRTLTANIGQLEAGRQIAVALQDGFEGLKPLLPPPPSATGSKRALVLIDPSYELKSDYAKVSACIQECIKRFPTGTYLVWYPIIPRPEAHDLPRRLKTLANQSKRPWLNATLAIGQDPTHGPEDRPGLTASGMFVINPPHTLKNALKDSLKQVAQVLAQDQNNAFEVESGS
;
A
#
# COMPACT_ATOMS: atom_id res chain seq x y z
N LEU A 1 -13.65 1.25 3.88
CA LEU A 1 -12.77 0.11 4.16
C LEU A 1 -13.41 -1.17 3.67
N PHE A 2 -12.63 -2.09 3.15
CA PHE A 2 -13.08 -3.41 2.69
C PHE A 2 -12.37 -4.48 3.51
N GLU A 3 -13.11 -5.44 4.01
CA GLU A 3 -12.59 -6.61 4.71
C GLU A 3 -13.42 -7.84 4.29
N LEU A 4 -12.74 -8.88 3.82
CA LEU A 4 -13.39 -10.07 3.30
C LEU A 4 -13.68 -11.10 4.40
N HIS A 5 -12.84 -11.15 5.45
CA HIS A 5 -12.99 -12.10 6.52
C HIS A 5 -14.09 -11.65 7.50
N PRO A 6 -15.14 -12.46 7.77
CA PRO A 6 -16.29 -12.02 8.56
C PRO A 6 -15.96 -11.62 9.99
N THR A 7 -15.00 -12.30 10.63
CA THR A 7 -14.59 -11.99 12.01
C THR A 7 -13.84 -10.66 12.05
N ASP A 8 -12.90 -10.46 11.13
CA ASP A 8 -12.07 -9.26 11.09
C ASP A 8 -12.91 -8.03 10.69
N SER A 9 -13.88 -8.20 9.79
CA SER A 9 -14.85 -7.16 9.45
C SER A 9 -15.68 -6.72 10.65
N ARG A 10 -16.10 -7.66 11.51
CA ARG A 10 -16.82 -7.32 12.75
C ARG A 10 -15.94 -6.56 13.73
N THR A 11 -14.71 -7.03 13.93
CA THR A 11 -13.72 -6.36 14.79
C THR A 11 -13.41 -4.95 14.28
N LEU A 12 -13.17 -4.80 12.98
CA LEU A 12 -12.93 -3.53 12.33
C LEU A 12 -14.12 -2.57 12.52
N THR A 13 -15.33 -3.05 12.32
CA THR A 13 -16.56 -2.26 12.51
C THR A 13 -16.71 -1.80 13.96
N ALA A 14 -16.42 -2.67 14.93
CA ALA A 14 -16.48 -2.32 16.35
C ALA A 14 -15.44 -1.25 16.71
N ASN A 15 -14.19 -1.40 16.23
CA ASN A 15 -13.13 -0.43 16.46
C ASN A 15 -13.45 0.95 15.86
N ILE A 16 -14.01 0.98 14.64
CA ILE A 16 -14.44 2.23 14.00
C ILE A 16 -15.59 2.88 14.75
N GLY A 17 -16.51 2.09 15.31
CA GLY A 17 -17.58 2.59 16.17
C GLY A 17 -17.07 3.40 17.37
N GLN A 18 -15.90 3.05 17.90
CA GLN A 18 -15.26 3.78 19.02
C GLN A 18 -14.71 5.15 18.61
N LEU A 19 -14.44 5.37 17.31
CA LEU A 19 -13.90 6.62 16.81
C LEU A 19 -14.96 7.74 16.67
N GLU A 20 -16.25 7.42 16.88
CA GLU A 20 -17.37 8.36 16.72
C GLU A 20 -17.37 9.13 15.39
N ALA A 21 -16.76 8.53 14.36
CA ALA A 21 -16.57 9.14 13.04
C ALA A 21 -17.88 9.26 12.22
N GLY A 22 -18.98 8.71 12.70
CA GLY A 22 -20.29 8.76 12.06
C GLY A 22 -20.25 8.15 10.65
N ARG A 23 -20.70 8.91 9.65
CA ARG A 23 -20.72 8.48 8.24
C ARG A 23 -19.40 8.69 7.49
N GLN A 24 -18.37 9.20 8.15
CA GLN A 24 -17.08 9.47 7.50
C GLN A 24 -16.32 8.19 7.16
N ILE A 25 -16.53 7.10 7.93
CA ILE A 25 -15.89 5.81 7.72
C ILE A 25 -16.97 4.76 7.51
N ALA A 26 -16.88 4.03 6.40
CA ALA A 26 -17.75 2.90 6.09
C ALA A 26 -16.92 1.63 5.97
N VAL A 27 -17.44 0.52 6.51
CA VAL A 27 -16.87 -0.82 6.38
C VAL A 27 -17.80 -1.66 5.53
N ALA A 28 -17.26 -2.37 4.55
CA ALA A 28 -17.99 -3.31 3.73
C ALA A 28 -17.37 -4.71 3.85
N LEU A 29 -18.18 -5.71 4.16
CA LEU A 29 -17.81 -7.13 4.14
C LEU A 29 -17.83 -7.61 2.69
N GLN A 30 -16.76 -7.36 1.95
CA GLN A 30 -16.62 -7.80 0.55
C GLN A 30 -15.17 -7.76 0.10
N ASP A 31 -14.90 -8.41 -1.05
CA ASP A 31 -13.60 -8.32 -1.71
C ASP A 31 -13.30 -6.87 -2.12
N GLY A 32 -12.22 -6.29 -1.56
CA GLY A 32 -11.82 -4.91 -1.81
C GLY A 32 -11.44 -4.64 -3.27
N PHE A 33 -10.88 -5.63 -3.98
CA PHE A 33 -10.54 -5.48 -5.40
C PHE A 33 -11.79 -5.30 -6.28
N GLU A 34 -12.90 -5.95 -5.92
CA GLU A 34 -14.18 -5.77 -6.61
C GLU A 34 -14.94 -4.55 -6.11
N GLY A 35 -14.94 -4.33 -4.79
CA GLY A 35 -15.64 -3.21 -4.16
C GLY A 35 -15.11 -1.84 -4.53
N LEU A 36 -13.84 -1.73 -4.88
CA LEU A 36 -13.23 -0.47 -5.29
C LEU A 36 -13.69 0.00 -6.67
N LYS A 37 -13.96 -0.91 -7.60
CA LYS A 37 -14.30 -0.58 -9.00
C LYS A 37 -15.47 0.39 -9.17
N PRO A 38 -16.62 0.20 -8.49
CA PRO A 38 -17.75 1.13 -8.62
C PRO A 38 -17.53 2.48 -7.94
N LEU A 39 -16.53 2.61 -7.06
CA LEU A 39 -16.20 3.85 -6.37
C LEU A 39 -15.31 4.79 -7.20
N LEU A 40 -14.82 4.32 -8.36
CA LEU A 40 -13.96 5.11 -9.25
C LEU A 40 -14.63 5.35 -10.61
N PRO A 41 -14.64 6.61 -11.08
CA PRO A 41 -14.18 7.83 -10.41
C PRO A 41 -15.08 8.23 -9.25
N PRO A 42 -14.54 8.90 -8.22
CA PRO A 42 -15.37 9.38 -7.11
C PRO A 42 -16.35 10.48 -7.58
N PRO A 43 -17.45 10.71 -6.85
CA PRO A 43 -18.31 11.85 -7.12
C PRO A 43 -17.54 13.16 -6.99
N PRO A 44 -17.93 14.22 -7.71
CA PRO A 44 -17.29 15.51 -7.57
C PRO A 44 -17.50 16.07 -6.15
N SER A 45 -16.50 16.77 -5.63
CA SER A 45 -16.63 17.55 -4.40
C SER A 45 -17.56 18.75 -4.59
N ALA A 46 -17.85 19.48 -3.53
CA ALA A 46 -18.62 20.72 -3.60
C ALA A 46 -18.00 21.77 -4.55
N THR A 47 -16.67 21.72 -4.78
CA THR A 47 -15.95 22.59 -5.74
C THR A 47 -15.88 22.00 -7.15
N GLY A 48 -16.56 20.88 -7.40
CA GLY A 48 -16.55 20.18 -8.71
C GLY A 48 -15.32 19.31 -8.96
N SER A 49 -14.31 19.32 -8.09
CA SER A 49 -13.12 18.50 -8.25
C SER A 49 -13.37 17.04 -7.84
N LYS A 50 -12.76 16.10 -8.58
CA LYS A 50 -12.76 14.69 -8.21
C LYS A 50 -11.39 14.33 -7.65
N ARG A 51 -11.34 13.79 -6.45
CA ARG A 51 -10.10 13.38 -5.78
C ARG A 51 -10.32 12.04 -5.10
N ALA A 52 -9.36 11.14 -5.25
CA ALA A 52 -9.33 9.87 -4.54
C ALA A 52 -7.90 9.52 -4.12
N LEU A 53 -7.79 8.96 -2.92
CA LEU A 53 -6.62 8.26 -2.44
C LEU A 53 -7.06 6.84 -2.12
N VAL A 54 -6.37 5.86 -2.66
CA VAL A 54 -6.66 4.44 -2.48
C VAL A 54 -5.44 3.76 -1.89
N LEU A 55 -5.60 3.09 -0.74
CA LEU A 55 -4.60 2.20 -0.17
C LEU A 55 -5.00 0.76 -0.45
N ILE A 56 -4.07 -0.02 -1.02
CA ILE A 56 -4.21 -1.45 -1.29
C ILE A 56 -3.16 -2.18 -0.45
N ASP A 57 -3.66 -2.97 0.49
CA ASP A 57 -2.88 -3.69 1.48
C ASP A 57 -3.54 -5.04 1.78
N PRO A 58 -3.49 -6.01 0.82
CA PRO A 58 -4.00 -7.36 1.05
C PRO A 58 -3.05 -8.15 1.96
N SER A 59 -3.51 -9.30 2.46
CA SER A 59 -2.70 -10.15 3.35
C SER A 59 -1.44 -10.73 2.71
N TYR A 60 -1.40 -10.84 1.38
CA TYR A 60 -0.32 -11.47 0.61
C TYR A 60 -0.01 -12.94 1.00
N GLU A 61 -0.93 -13.59 1.69
CA GLU A 61 -0.81 -15.02 2.00
C GLU A 61 -0.84 -15.86 0.72
N LEU A 62 -1.76 -15.52 -0.17
CA LEU A 62 -1.91 -16.19 -1.46
C LEU A 62 -1.01 -15.54 -2.52
N LYS A 63 -0.31 -16.39 -3.30
CA LYS A 63 0.47 -15.91 -4.45
C LYS A 63 -0.36 -15.14 -5.46
N SER A 64 -1.64 -15.48 -5.60
CA SER A 64 -2.58 -14.80 -6.47
C SER A 64 -2.82 -13.33 -6.13
N ASP A 65 -2.59 -12.93 -4.87
CA ASP A 65 -2.86 -11.55 -4.44
C ASP A 65 -1.94 -10.55 -5.14
N TYR A 66 -0.69 -10.90 -5.39
CA TYR A 66 0.24 -10.07 -6.16
C TYR A 66 -0.26 -9.78 -7.59
N ALA A 67 -0.86 -10.79 -8.23
CA ALA A 67 -1.46 -10.62 -9.56
C ALA A 67 -2.75 -9.78 -9.49
N LYS A 68 -3.59 -10.00 -8.48
CA LYS A 68 -4.82 -9.23 -8.25
C LYS A 68 -4.52 -7.76 -8.00
N VAL A 69 -3.49 -7.44 -7.20
CA VAL A 69 -3.04 -6.05 -6.97
C VAL A 69 -2.67 -5.39 -8.30
N SER A 70 -1.85 -6.04 -9.12
CA SER A 70 -1.44 -5.48 -10.41
C SER A 70 -2.63 -5.24 -11.33
N ALA A 71 -3.58 -6.18 -11.41
CA ALA A 71 -4.79 -6.06 -12.20
C ALA A 71 -5.72 -4.95 -11.67
N CYS A 72 -5.86 -4.85 -10.35
CA CYS A 72 -6.64 -3.80 -9.70
C CYS A 72 -6.08 -2.41 -10.03
N ILE A 73 -4.79 -2.21 -9.88
CA ILE A 73 -4.13 -0.93 -10.22
C ILE A 73 -4.32 -0.58 -11.69
N GLN A 74 -4.17 -1.54 -12.60
CA GLN A 74 -4.40 -1.32 -14.04
C GLN A 74 -5.83 -0.83 -14.30
N GLU A 75 -6.81 -1.43 -13.67
CA GLU A 75 -8.22 -1.05 -13.82
C GLU A 75 -8.50 0.31 -13.16
N CYS A 76 -7.94 0.58 -11.98
CA CYS A 76 -8.07 1.87 -11.29
C CYS A 76 -7.53 3.03 -12.12
N ILE A 77 -6.35 2.87 -12.72
CA ILE A 77 -5.74 3.90 -13.58
C ILE A 77 -6.63 4.17 -14.82
N LYS A 78 -7.22 3.13 -15.42
CA LYS A 78 -8.14 3.30 -16.54
C LYS A 78 -9.38 4.09 -16.15
N ARG A 79 -9.99 3.78 -14.99
CA ARG A 79 -11.22 4.42 -14.50
C ARG A 79 -10.99 5.83 -14.00
N PHE A 80 -9.91 6.04 -13.26
CA PHE A 80 -9.58 7.33 -12.66
C PHE A 80 -8.07 7.62 -12.71
N PRO A 81 -7.57 8.12 -13.86
CA PRO A 81 -6.13 8.29 -14.09
C PRO A 81 -5.43 9.27 -13.13
N THR A 82 -6.18 10.17 -12.49
CA THR A 82 -5.65 11.22 -11.60
C THR A 82 -5.74 10.86 -10.12
N GLY A 83 -6.25 9.67 -9.79
CA GLY A 83 -6.27 9.16 -8.41
C GLY A 83 -4.85 8.89 -7.89
N THR A 84 -4.66 9.06 -6.59
CA THR A 84 -3.43 8.63 -5.92
C THR A 84 -3.62 7.21 -5.42
N TYR A 85 -2.76 6.29 -5.86
CA TYR A 85 -2.85 4.87 -5.52
C TYR A 85 -1.60 4.46 -4.73
N LEU A 86 -1.80 3.91 -3.54
CA LEU A 86 -0.76 3.39 -2.66
C LEU A 86 -0.90 1.86 -2.61
N VAL A 87 0.20 1.17 -2.83
CA VAL A 87 0.29 -0.29 -2.69
C VAL A 87 1.37 -0.58 -1.67
N TRP A 88 0.95 -1.06 -0.50
CA TRP A 88 1.88 -1.65 0.45
C TRP A 88 2.22 -3.07 0.00
N TYR A 89 3.47 -3.51 0.21
CA TYR A 89 3.90 -4.88 -0.09
C TYR A 89 5.02 -5.33 0.83
N PRO A 90 5.06 -6.63 1.20
CA PRO A 90 6.15 -7.20 1.97
C PRO A 90 7.38 -7.42 1.08
N ILE A 91 8.57 -7.23 1.65
CA ILE A 91 9.83 -7.62 1.02
C ILE A 91 10.26 -8.93 1.70
N ILE A 92 9.96 -10.05 1.05
CA ILE A 92 10.20 -11.40 1.53
C ILE A 92 10.83 -12.24 0.40
N PRO A 93 11.51 -13.36 0.69
CA PRO A 93 12.14 -14.22 -0.31
C PRO A 93 11.09 -15.02 -1.11
N ARG A 94 10.25 -14.32 -1.85
CA ARG A 94 9.19 -14.86 -2.70
C ARG A 94 9.25 -14.14 -4.05
N PRO A 95 9.34 -14.86 -5.19
CA PRO A 95 9.44 -14.25 -6.52
C PRO A 95 8.33 -13.23 -6.80
N GLU A 96 7.09 -13.55 -6.43
CA GLU A 96 5.93 -12.69 -6.65
C GLU A 96 6.05 -11.35 -5.91
N ALA A 97 6.64 -11.36 -4.71
CA ALA A 97 6.88 -10.15 -3.92
C ALA A 97 7.94 -9.24 -4.58
N HIS A 98 9.01 -9.84 -5.13
CA HIS A 98 10.04 -9.10 -5.87
C HIS A 98 9.56 -8.57 -7.22
N ASP A 99 8.63 -9.27 -7.87
CA ASP A 99 8.11 -8.87 -9.18
C ASP A 99 7.05 -7.77 -9.09
N LEU A 100 6.32 -7.67 -7.98
CA LEU A 100 5.23 -6.71 -7.85
C LEU A 100 5.66 -5.25 -8.09
N PRO A 101 6.67 -4.70 -7.42
CA PRO A 101 7.08 -3.31 -7.67
C PRO A 101 7.55 -3.06 -9.10
N ARG A 102 8.17 -4.04 -9.77
CA ARG A 102 8.56 -3.94 -11.17
C ARG A 102 7.34 -3.85 -12.09
N ARG A 103 6.30 -4.66 -11.84
CA ARG A 103 5.04 -4.64 -12.59
C ARG A 103 4.32 -3.31 -12.39
N LEU A 104 4.25 -2.80 -11.16
CA LEU A 104 3.63 -1.51 -10.86
C LEU A 104 4.37 -0.35 -11.56
N LYS A 105 5.70 -0.38 -11.58
CA LYS A 105 6.55 0.56 -12.32
C LYS A 105 6.25 0.52 -13.82
N THR A 106 6.15 -0.68 -14.39
CA THR A 106 5.81 -0.85 -15.81
C THR A 106 4.42 -0.28 -16.12
N LEU A 107 3.41 -0.56 -15.28
CA LEU A 107 2.05 -0.04 -15.45
C LEU A 107 2.00 1.49 -15.36
N ALA A 108 2.71 2.08 -14.40
CA ALA A 108 2.79 3.52 -14.23
C ALA A 108 3.43 4.19 -15.47
N ASN A 109 4.57 3.67 -15.94
CA ASN A 109 5.27 4.18 -17.12
C ASN A 109 4.43 4.06 -18.40
N GLN A 110 3.79 2.91 -18.64
CA GLN A 110 2.89 2.69 -19.79
C GLN A 110 1.69 3.65 -19.76
N SER A 111 1.20 3.96 -18.57
CA SER A 111 0.08 4.89 -18.36
C SER A 111 0.52 6.35 -18.30
N LYS A 112 1.82 6.63 -18.45
CA LYS A 112 2.41 7.98 -18.31
C LYS A 112 2.01 8.63 -16.99
N ARG A 113 2.11 7.88 -15.89
CA ARG A 113 1.82 8.38 -14.54
C ARG A 113 3.11 8.43 -13.74
N PRO A 114 3.36 9.53 -13.01
CA PRO A 114 4.47 9.61 -12.09
C PRO A 114 4.29 8.57 -10.99
N TRP A 115 5.40 8.01 -10.52
CA TRP A 115 5.41 7.03 -9.47
C TRP A 115 6.54 7.27 -8.48
N LEU A 116 6.38 6.75 -7.28
CA LEU A 116 7.38 6.71 -6.24
C LEU A 116 7.34 5.33 -5.58
N ASN A 117 8.51 4.77 -5.30
CA ASN A 117 8.64 3.55 -4.50
C ASN A 117 9.53 3.85 -3.30
N ALA A 118 9.02 3.60 -2.11
CA ALA A 118 9.78 3.75 -0.87
C ALA A 118 9.87 2.39 -0.19
N THR A 119 11.07 1.99 0.23
CA THR A 119 11.31 0.75 0.98
C THR A 119 11.95 1.05 2.31
N LEU A 120 11.65 0.22 3.29
CA LEU A 120 12.22 0.26 4.64
C LEU A 120 12.59 -1.16 5.05
N ALA A 121 13.82 -1.36 5.48
CA ALA A 121 14.31 -2.56 6.12
C ALA A 121 14.79 -2.21 7.53
N ILE A 122 14.42 -3.02 8.51
CA ILE A 122 14.79 -2.81 9.92
C ILE A 122 15.89 -3.75 10.40
N GLY A 123 16.34 -4.69 9.57
CA GLY A 123 17.28 -5.73 9.94
C GLY A 123 16.59 -6.93 10.59
N GLN A 124 17.39 -7.80 11.18
CA GLN A 124 16.91 -8.99 11.89
C GLN A 124 17.18 -8.82 13.39
N ASP A 125 16.19 -9.17 14.20
CA ASP A 125 16.39 -9.25 15.65
C ASP A 125 17.39 -10.38 15.97
N PRO A 126 18.57 -10.07 16.53
CA PRO A 126 19.57 -11.08 16.81
C PRO A 126 19.17 -12.05 17.94
N THR A 127 18.10 -11.74 18.67
CA THR A 127 17.59 -12.61 19.75
C THR A 127 16.66 -13.70 19.26
N HIS A 128 16.18 -13.60 17.99
CA HIS A 128 15.36 -14.63 17.37
C HIS A 128 16.25 -15.74 16.80
N GLY A 129 16.05 -16.95 17.29
CA GLY A 129 16.73 -18.14 16.79
C GLY A 129 16.26 -18.55 15.38
N PRO A 130 17.01 -19.42 14.70
CA PRO A 130 16.62 -19.90 13.38
C PRO A 130 15.29 -20.68 13.35
N GLU A 131 14.76 -21.10 14.49
CA GLU A 131 13.49 -21.80 14.65
C GLU A 131 12.30 -20.84 14.87
N ASP A 132 12.58 -19.60 15.27
CA ASP A 132 11.55 -18.58 15.39
C ASP A 132 11.17 -18.09 13.99
N ARG A 133 9.88 -18.03 13.69
CA ARG A 133 9.43 -17.40 12.42
C ARG A 133 9.86 -15.94 12.44
N PRO A 134 10.81 -15.53 11.59
CA PRO A 134 11.19 -14.13 11.55
C PRO A 134 9.97 -13.29 11.22
N GLY A 135 9.73 -12.25 11.99
CA GLY A 135 8.74 -11.25 11.66
C GLY A 135 9.07 -10.57 10.32
N LEU A 136 8.19 -9.72 9.83
CA LEU A 136 8.44 -8.95 8.61
C LEU A 136 9.56 -7.93 8.89
N THR A 137 10.69 -8.11 8.24
CA THR A 137 11.89 -7.26 8.44
C THR A 137 12.01 -6.13 7.43
N ALA A 138 11.28 -6.21 6.33
CA ALA A 138 11.30 -5.19 5.28
C ALA A 138 9.97 -5.10 4.53
N SER A 139 9.58 -3.90 4.15
CA SER A 139 8.39 -3.64 3.35
C SER A 139 8.60 -2.47 2.40
N GLY A 140 7.69 -2.34 1.44
CA GLY A 140 7.67 -1.23 0.49
C GLY A 140 6.29 -0.61 0.36
N MET A 141 6.29 0.65 -0.07
CA MET A 141 5.09 1.39 -0.45
C MET A 141 5.29 1.95 -1.86
N PHE A 142 4.53 1.43 -2.81
CA PHE A 142 4.52 1.96 -4.17
C PHE A 142 3.38 2.96 -4.33
N VAL A 143 3.69 4.16 -4.83
CA VAL A 143 2.71 5.24 -4.97
C VAL A 143 2.63 5.67 -6.43
N ILE A 144 1.43 5.66 -7.00
CA ILE A 144 1.15 6.21 -8.34
C ILE A 144 0.47 7.58 -8.15
N ASN A 145 0.87 8.56 -8.94
CA ASN A 145 0.52 9.97 -8.80
C ASN A 145 0.86 10.52 -7.39
N PRO A 146 2.11 10.37 -6.92
CA PRO A 146 2.51 10.91 -5.63
C PRO A 146 2.42 12.44 -5.63
N PRO A 147 2.05 13.07 -4.50
CA PRO A 147 2.23 14.51 -4.33
C PRO A 147 3.70 14.90 -4.53
N HIS A 148 3.95 16.06 -5.15
CA HIS A 148 5.32 16.51 -5.49
C HIS A 148 6.25 16.66 -4.27
N THR A 149 5.70 16.91 -3.09
CA THR A 149 6.46 17.03 -1.84
C THR A 149 6.80 15.68 -1.18
N LEU A 150 6.13 14.60 -1.56
CA LEU A 150 6.21 13.32 -0.86
C LEU A 150 7.63 12.73 -0.87
N LYS A 151 8.37 12.84 -1.99
CA LYS A 151 9.72 12.29 -2.12
C LYS A 151 10.69 12.82 -1.07
N ASN A 152 10.70 14.13 -0.87
CA ASN A 152 11.60 14.76 0.08
C ASN A 152 11.16 14.48 1.53
N ALA A 153 9.86 14.56 1.80
CA ALA A 153 9.32 14.24 3.11
C ALA A 153 9.64 12.79 3.53
N LEU A 154 9.53 11.82 2.60
CA LEU A 154 9.89 10.42 2.88
C LEU A 154 11.38 10.23 3.11
N LYS A 155 12.26 10.88 2.36
CA LYS A 155 13.71 10.79 2.58
C LYS A 155 14.09 11.26 3.99
N ASP A 156 13.50 12.35 4.44
CA ASP A 156 13.78 12.90 5.77
C ASP A 156 13.20 12.03 6.88
N SER A 157 11.95 11.58 6.72
CA SER A 157 11.27 10.76 7.73
C SER A 157 11.83 9.35 7.82
N LEU A 158 12.08 8.67 6.67
CA LEU A 158 12.55 7.29 6.67
C LEU A 158 13.96 7.15 7.23
N LYS A 159 14.79 8.19 7.11
CA LYS A 159 16.10 8.20 7.78
C LYS A 159 15.96 8.04 9.30
N GLN A 160 15.03 8.76 9.90
CA GLN A 160 14.78 8.70 11.34
C GLN A 160 14.11 7.37 11.71
N VAL A 161 13.10 6.95 10.94
CA VAL A 161 12.36 5.71 11.19
C VAL A 161 13.28 4.50 11.12
N ALA A 162 14.15 4.43 10.09
CA ALA A 162 15.11 3.34 9.95
C ALA A 162 16.05 3.24 11.15
N GLN A 163 16.49 4.37 11.71
CA GLN A 163 17.35 4.39 12.90
C GLN A 163 16.61 3.94 14.17
N VAL A 164 15.37 4.40 14.35
CA VAL A 164 14.58 4.09 15.55
C VAL A 164 14.12 2.63 15.56
N LEU A 165 13.78 2.08 14.40
CA LEU A 165 13.30 0.71 14.27
C LEU A 165 14.40 -0.32 13.99
N ALA A 166 15.67 0.11 13.91
CA ALA A 166 16.80 -0.78 13.61
C ALA A 166 16.89 -1.93 14.62
N GLN A 167 16.91 -3.16 14.11
CA GLN A 167 17.13 -4.38 14.89
C GLN A 167 18.60 -4.82 14.82
N ASP A 168 19.31 -4.44 13.74
CA ASP A 168 20.74 -4.66 13.54
C ASP A 168 21.35 -3.56 12.66
N GLN A 169 22.59 -3.77 12.19
CA GLN A 169 23.30 -2.83 11.31
C GLN A 169 22.83 -2.88 9.84
N ASN A 170 21.93 -3.80 9.47
CA ASN A 170 21.43 -3.95 8.11
C ASN A 170 20.15 -3.16 7.87
N ASN A 171 19.83 -2.20 8.75
CA ASN A 171 18.72 -1.29 8.52
C ASN A 171 19.02 -0.41 7.30
N ALA A 172 18.03 -0.23 6.46
CA ALA A 172 18.16 0.55 5.23
C ALA A 172 16.81 1.13 4.79
N PHE A 173 16.86 2.21 4.04
CA PHE A 173 15.70 2.71 3.32
C PHE A 173 16.11 3.19 1.93
N GLU A 174 15.17 3.13 1.00
CA GLU A 174 15.35 3.66 -0.35
C GLU A 174 14.11 4.43 -0.79
N VAL A 175 14.31 5.50 -1.57
CA VAL A 175 13.21 6.26 -2.19
C VAL A 175 13.54 6.50 -3.65
N GLU A 176 12.90 5.73 -4.52
CA GLU A 176 13.01 5.80 -5.98
C GLU A 176 11.77 6.50 -6.57
N SER A 177 11.90 7.18 -7.70
CA SER A 177 10.76 7.79 -8.39
C SER A 177 11.01 7.91 -9.89
N GLY A 178 9.94 7.95 -10.66
CA GLY A 178 9.94 8.16 -12.11
C GLY A 178 8.68 8.86 -12.59
N SER A 179 8.69 9.25 -13.86
CA SER A 179 7.59 9.97 -14.55
C SER A 179 7.45 9.49 -15.99
#